data_2161421c6cf8e04b97a1f30a978f4eeb
#
_entry.id   2161421c6cf8e04b97a1f30a978f4eeb
#
_cell.length_a   1.000
_cell.length_b   1.000
_cell.length_c   1.000
_cell.angle_alpha   90.00
_cell.angle_beta   90.00
_cell.angle_gamma   90.00
#
_symmetry.space_group_name_H-M   'P 1'
#
loop_
_entity.id
_entity.type
_entity.pdbx_description
1 polymer ?
#
loop_
_entity_poly.entity_id
_entity_poly.type
_entity_poly.pdbx_seq_one_letter_code
_entity_poly.pdbx_strand_id
1 'polypeptide(L)'
;PEADKDKLLTQIDPGTAFGTGQHETTQLCIRQLRKYMTPGAKVLDVGTGSGILGITALKLGAGEVFGTDLDENAIVAVGENLESNDISIEKFTVIQGNIIDDEAVQQQAGIGCYDIAVANILAPVIIMLQGEIAKHLKPGAVFITSGIINTKEQAVKEALASNPELEIIETTYQG
;
A
#
# COMPACT_ATOMS: atom_id res chain seq x y z
N PRO A 1 7.63 10.76 25.99
CA PRO A 1 8.63 11.33 25.10
C PRO A 1 8.12 11.35 23.66
N GLU A 2 8.58 12.28 22.88
CA GLU A 2 8.18 12.43 21.50
C GLU A 2 8.45 11.17 20.67
N ALA A 3 9.51 10.44 21.00
CA ALA A 3 9.87 9.21 20.30
C ALA A 3 8.78 8.13 20.39
N ASP A 4 8.00 8.13 21.45
CA ASP A 4 6.94 7.12 21.64
C ASP A 4 5.68 7.46 20.86
N LYS A 5 5.45 8.73 20.54
CA LYS A 5 4.30 9.15 19.73
C LYS A 5 4.40 8.68 18.29
N ASP A 6 5.62 8.43 17.81
CA ASP A 6 5.86 7.96 16.44
C ASP A 6 5.83 6.44 16.33
N LYS A 7 5.71 5.74 17.47
CA LYS A 7 5.69 4.28 17.49
C LYS A 7 4.27 3.77 17.60
N LEU A 8 3.69 3.43 16.49
CA LEU A 8 2.37 2.80 16.46
C LEU A 8 2.54 1.29 16.44
N LEU A 9 1.85 0.62 17.37
CA LEU A 9 1.86 -0.83 17.41
C LEU A 9 0.80 -1.37 16.45
N THR A 10 1.24 -2.20 15.52
CA THR A 10 0.35 -2.92 14.63
C THR A 10 0.61 -4.41 14.85
N GLN A 11 -0.41 -5.12 15.33
CA GLN A 11 -0.32 -6.55 15.57
C GLN A 11 -0.68 -7.30 14.30
N ILE A 12 0.23 -8.12 13.82
CA ILE A 12 0.02 -8.90 12.60
C ILE A 12 0.12 -10.39 12.94
N ASP A 13 -0.93 -11.10 12.62
CA ASP A 13 -0.92 -12.56 12.70
C ASP A 13 -0.10 -13.10 11.53
N PRO A 14 0.97 -13.90 11.79
CA PRO A 14 1.79 -14.46 10.74
C PRO A 14 1.12 -15.66 10.04
N GLY A 15 -0.15 -15.57 9.71
CA GLY A 15 -0.90 -16.64 9.05
C GLY A 15 -0.47 -16.86 7.60
N THR A 16 -1.41 -17.33 6.77
CA THR A 16 -1.12 -17.74 5.40
C THR A 16 -0.95 -16.62 4.40
N ALA A 17 -1.34 -15.39 4.75
CA ALA A 17 -1.23 -14.25 3.84
C ALA A 17 0.22 -13.84 3.64
N PHE A 18 0.57 -13.53 2.39
CA PHE A 18 1.89 -13.06 2.01
C PHE A 18 2.15 -11.66 2.57
N GLY A 19 3.40 -11.35 2.89
CA GLY A 19 3.80 -10.02 3.35
C GLY A 19 4.54 -9.98 4.67
N THR A 20 4.50 -11.06 5.45
CA THR A 20 5.18 -11.12 6.74
C THR A 20 6.68 -11.29 6.63
N GLY A 21 7.18 -11.80 5.50
CA GLY A 21 8.61 -12.03 5.27
C GLY A 21 9.38 -10.83 4.74
N GLN A 22 8.73 -9.68 4.56
CA GLN A 22 9.35 -8.51 3.95
C GLN A 22 9.46 -7.36 4.94
N HIS A 23 10.05 -7.67 6.08
CA HIS A 23 10.12 -6.74 7.20
C HIS A 23 10.77 -5.39 6.87
N GLU A 24 11.91 -5.41 6.16
CA GLU A 24 12.64 -4.19 5.83
C GLU A 24 11.88 -3.31 4.84
N THR A 25 11.31 -3.91 3.80
CA THR A 25 10.55 -3.17 2.79
C THR A 25 9.25 -2.63 3.37
N THR A 26 8.64 -3.38 4.28
CA THR A 26 7.45 -2.94 5.01
C THR A 26 7.79 -1.72 5.87
N GLN A 27 8.92 -1.72 6.55
CA GLN A 27 9.37 -0.59 7.35
C GLN A 27 9.57 0.67 6.50
N LEU A 28 10.16 0.53 5.32
CA LEU A 28 10.34 1.66 4.40
C LEU A 28 8.99 2.24 3.97
N CYS A 29 8.02 1.39 3.64
CA CYS A 29 6.66 1.83 3.29
C CYS A 29 6.01 2.57 4.45
N ILE A 30 6.15 2.06 5.68
CA ILE A 30 5.58 2.68 6.88
C ILE A 30 6.16 4.07 7.09
N ARG A 31 7.46 4.23 6.92
CA ARG A 31 8.12 5.55 7.04
C ARG A 31 7.55 6.54 6.04
N GLN A 32 7.35 6.11 4.80
CA GLN A 32 6.80 6.97 3.77
C GLN A 32 5.32 7.29 4.04
N LEU A 33 4.54 6.31 4.48
CA LEU A 33 3.16 6.53 4.88
C LEU A 33 3.08 7.59 5.99
N ARG A 34 3.95 7.50 6.98
CA ARG A 34 4.00 8.47 8.09
C ARG A 34 4.32 9.88 7.57
N LYS A 35 5.27 9.97 6.63
CA LYS A 35 5.70 11.25 6.08
C LYS A 35 4.61 11.94 5.28
N TYR A 36 3.87 11.19 4.47
CA TYR A 36 2.91 11.75 3.53
C TYR A 36 1.45 11.67 3.97
N MET A 37 1.19 11.07 5.14
CA MET A 37 -0.19 10.93 5.64
C MET A 37 -0.79 12.29 5.98
N THR A 38 -2.04 12.47 5.57
CA THR A 38 -2.86 13.61 5.95
C THR A 38 -4.12 13.10 6.65
N PRO A 39 -4.65 13.84 7.65
CA PRO A 39 -5.86 13.40 8.36
C PRO A 39 -7.02 13.12 7.41
N GLY A 40 -7.63 11.95 7.57
CA GLY A 40 -8.77 11.56 6.75
C GLY A 40 -8.43 11.07 5.35
N ALA A 41 -7.14 10.88 5.03
CA ALA A 41 -6.72 10.44 3.70
C ALA A 41 -7.38 9.13 3.29
N LYS A 42 -7.68 8.99 2.00
CA LYS A 42 -8.16 7.76 1.42
C LYS A 42 -6.98 7.03 0.79
N VAL A 43 -6.76 5.78 1.21
CA VAL A 43 -5.58 5.00 0.86
C VAL A 43 -5.94 3.76 0.05
N LEU A 44 -5.20 3.53 -1.03
CA LEU A 44 -5.30 2.31 -1.83
C LEU A 44 -4.07 1.44 -1.51
N ASP A 45 -4.32 0.20 -1.07
CA ASP A 45 -3.27 -0.77 -0.70
C ASP A 45 -3.27 -1.92 -1.70
N VAL A 46 -2.33 -1.89 -2.63
CA VAL A 46 -2.23 -2.90 -3.69
C VAL A 46 -1.35 -4.06 -3.23
N GLY A 47 -1.87 -5.28 -3.29
CA GLY A 47 -1.20 -6.44 -2.73
C GLY A 47 -1.21 -6.41 -1.22
N THR A 48 -2.40 -6.22 -0.64
CA THR A 48 -2.55 -5.90 0.78
C THR A 48 -2.06 -6.98 1.74
N GLY A 49 -2.06 -8.24 1.33
CA GLY A 49 -1.56 -9.36 2.14
C GLY A 49 -2.24 -9.47 3.50
N SER A 50 -1.45 -9.32 4.55
CA SER A 50 -1.95 -9.33 5.93
C SER A 50 -2.69 -8.04 6.31
N GLY A 51 -2.60 -7.01 5.48
CA GLY A 51 -3.20 -5.71 5.76
C GLY A 51 -2.31 -4.76 6.55
N ILE A 52 -1.05 -5.13 6.78
CA ILE A 52 -0.17 -4.34 7.66
C ILE A 52 -0.05 -2.87 7.24
N LEU A 53 0.10 -2.60 5.94
CA LEU A 53 0.27 -1.22 5.47
C LEU A 53 -1.03 -0.42 5.58
N GLY A 54 -2.16 -1.02 5.20
CA GLY A 54 -3.46 -0.37 5.32
C GLY A 54 -3.86 -0.14 6.77
N ILE A 55 -3.62 -1.12 7.64
CA ILE A 55 -3.89 -0.97 9.08
C ILE A 55 -3.01 0.13 9.68
N THR A 56 -1.73 0.14 9.32
CA THR A 56 -0.82 1.20 9.77
C THR A 56 -1.28 2.57 9.27
N ALA A 57 -1.73 2.65 8.03
CA ALA A 57 -2.28 3.90 7.48
C ALA A 57 -3.46 4.40 8.31
N LEU A 58 -4.37 3.51 8.70
CA LEU A 58 -5.51 3.88 9.55
C LEU A 58 -5.04 4.39 10.92
N LYS A 59 -4.03 3.75 11.51
CA LYS A 59 -3.46 4.21 12.78
C LYS A 59 -2.75 5.55 12.66
N LEU A 60 -2.26 5.87 11.47
CA LEU A 60 -1.59 7.16 11.20
C LEU A 60 -2.58 8.28 10.87
N GLY A 61 -3.86 7.99 10.75
CA GLY A 61 -4.88 9.00 10.52
C GLY A 61 -5.66 8.91 9.22
N ALA A 62 -5.44 7.86 8.43
CA ALA A 62 -6.23 7.64 7.22
C ALA A 62 -7.71 7.48 7.58
N GLY A 63 -8.60 7.95 6.72
CA GLY A 63 -10.04 7.83 6.92
C GLY A 63 -10.57 6.47 6.51
N GLU A 64 -10.06 5.95 5.42
CA GLU A 64 -10.45 4.63 4.92
C GLU A 64 -9.36 4.04 4.03
N VAL A 65 -9.36 2.73 3.91
CA VAL A 65 -8.43 1.98 3.06
C VAL A 65 -9.21 1.02 2.18
N PHE A 66 -8.79 0.92 0.92
CA PHE A 66 -9.27 -0.09 0.00
C PHE A 66 -8.08 -0.95 -0.42
N GLY A 67 -8.16 -2.26 -0.17
CA GLY A 67 -7.09 -3.19 -0.48
C GLY A 67 -7.48 -4.17 -1.57
N THR A 68 -6.53 -4.54 -2.40
CA THR A 68 -6.69 -5.62 -3.39
C THR A 68 -5.59 -6.65 -3.20
N ASP A 69 -5.91 -7.90 -3.46
CA ASP A 69 -4.95 -8.99 -3.44
C ASP A 69 -5.40 -10.12 -4.38
N LEU A 70 -4.44 -10.81 -4.95
CA LEU A 70 -4.72 -11.97 -5.81
C LEU A 70 -5.17 -13.18 -4.99
N ASP A 71 -4.75 -13.23 -3.72
CA ASP A 71 -5.02 -14.36 -2.82
C ASP A 71 -6.27 -14.07 -1.98
N GLU A 72 -7.26 -14.97 -2.07
CA GLU A 72 -8.48 -14.84 -1.28
C GLU A 72 -8.23 -14.89 0.23
N ASN A 73 -7.13 -15.53 0.65
CA ASN A 73 -6.76 -15.60 2.08
C ASN A 73 -6.47 -14.22 2.67
N ALA A 74 -6.15 -13.25 1.84
CA ALA A 74 -5.92 -11.88 2.31
C ALA A 74 -7.17 -11.28 2.95
N ILE A 75 -8.35 -11.60 2.43
CA ILE A 75 -9.62 -11.10 2.98
C ILE A 75 -9.78 -11.52 4.43
N VAL A 76 -9.52 -12.81 4.71
CA VAL A 76 -9.61 -13.36 6.07
C VAL A 76 -8.51 -12.76 6.96
N ALA A 77 -7.27 -12.71 6.45
CA ALA A 77 -6.14 -12.21 7.23
C ALA A 77 -6.32 -10.74 7.62
N VAL A 78 -6.77 -9.90 6.70
CA VAL A 78 -7.05 -8.50 7.01
C VAL A 78 -8.14 -8.37 8.05
N GLY A 79 -9.22 -9.14 7.92
CA GLY A 79 -10.32 -9.12 8.90
C GLY A 79 -9.85 -9.49 10.30
N GLU A 80 -9.04 -10.53 10.43
CA GLU A 80 -8.49 -10.95 11.71
C GLU A 80 -7.55 -9.89 12.30
N ASN A 81 -6.73 -9.28 11.48
CA ASN A 81 -5.79 -8.26 11.93
C ASN A 81 -6.49 -6.94 12.30
N LEU A 82 -7.58 -6.59 11.62
CA LEU A 82 -8.42 -5.46 12.02
C LEU A 82 -9.01 -5.70 13.41
N GLU A 83 -9.54 -6.89 13.65
CA GLU A 83 -10.09 -7.25 14.94
C GLU A 83 -9.03 -7.19 16.05
N SER A 84 -7.84 -7.74 15.79
CA SER A 84 -6.73 -7.72 16.75
C SER A 84 -6.26 -6.31 17.09
N ASN A 85 -6.50 -5.34 16.23
CA ASN A 85 -6.10 -3.94 16.42
C ASN A 85 -7.25 -3.03 16.77
N ASP A 86 -8.44 -3.59 17.10
CA ASP A 86 -9.64 -2.83 17.46
C ASP A 86 -10.06 -1.79 16.43
N ILE A 87 -9.92 -2.15 15.13
CA ILE A 87 -10.31 -1.29 14.02
C ILE A 87 -11.57 -1.85 13.37
N SER A 88 -12.55 -0.96 13.13
CA SER A 88 -13.79 -1.35 12.47
C SER A 88 -13.53 -1.85 11.04
N ILE A 89 -14.16 -2.95 10.67
CA ILE A 89 -14.09 -3.52 9.32
C ILE A 89 -14.63 -2.54 8.26
N GLU A 90 -15.46 -1.59 8.65
CA GLU A 90 -16.00 -0.58 7.75
C GLU A 90 -14.93 0.35 7.19
N LYS A 91 -13.79 0.47 7.87
CA LYS A 91 -12.71 1.36 7.47
C LYS A 91 -11.74 0.74 6.47
N PHE A 92 -11.81 -0.56 6.26
CA PHE A 92 -10.88 -1.26 5.38
C PHE A 92 -11.63 -2.30 4.55
N THR A 93 -11.83 -1.98 3.29
CA THR A 93 -12.47 -2.90 2.33
C THR A 93 -11.39 -3.67 1.58
N VAL A 94 -11.51 -4.98 1.51
CA VAL A 94 -10.58 -5.83 0.75
C VAL A 94 -11.35 -6.64 -0.27
N ILE A 95 -10.85 -6.65 -1.51
CA ILE A 95 -11.40 -7.52 -2.54
C ILE A 95 -10.30 -8.38 -3.14
N GLN A 96 -10.67 -9.58 -3.58
CA GLN A 96 -9.79 -10.42 -4.35
C GLN A 96 -9.85 -9.99 -5.82
N GLY A 97 -8.69 -9.77 -6.43
CA GLY A 97 -8.63 -9.43 -7.83
C GLY A 97 -7.34 -8.73 -8.20
N ASN A 98 -7.16 -8.55 -9.52
CA ASN A 98 -5.97 -7.91 -10.08
C ASN A 98 -6.32 -6.52 -10.58
N ILE A 99 -5.93 -5.49 -9.84
CA ILE A 99 -6.22 -4.09 -10.20
C ILE A 99 -5.47 -3.65 -11.45
N ILE A 100 -4.45 -4.39 -11.86
CA ILE A 100 -3.64 -4.02 -13.04
C ILE A 100 -4.41 -4.26 -14.33
N ASP A 101 -5.12 -5.38 -14.44
CA ASP A 101 -5.74 -5.80 -15.71
C ASP A 101 -7.24 -6.07 -15.65
N ASP A 102 -7.84 -6.08 -14.46
CA ASP A 102 -9.28 -6.35 -14.31
C ASP A 102 -10.05 -5.04 -14.15
N GLU A 103 -10.75 -4.65 -15.22
CA GLU A 103 -11.50 -3.40 -15.24
C GLU A 103 -12.59 -3.35 -14.16
N ALA A 104 -13.23 -4.48 -13.86
CA ALA A 104 -14.23 -4.53 -12.80
C ALA A 104 -13.63 -4.22 -11.43
N VAL A 105 -12.43 -4.75 -11.16
CA VAL A 105 -11.69 -4.45 -9.93
C VAL A 105 -11.31 -2.97 -9.89
N GLN A 106 -10.84 -2.41 -10.99
CA GLN A 106 -10.47 -1.00 -11.09
C GLN A 106 -11.65 -0.08 -10.79
N GLN A 107 -12.82 -0.40 -11.34
CA GLN A 107 -14.03 0.39 -11.10
C GLN A 107 -14.53 0.25 -9.67
N GLN A 108 -14.45 -0.93 -9.10
CA GLN A 108 -14.84 -1.16 -7.72
C GLN A 108 -13.92 -0.41 -6.74
N ALA A 109 -12.62 -0.38 -7.02
CA ALA A 109 -11.66 0.39 -6.24
C ALA A 109 -11.98 1.89 -6.27
N GLY A 110 -12.30 2.41 -7.44
CA GLY A 110 -12.62 3.82 -7.62
C GLY A 110 -11.58 4.57 -8.44
N ILE A 111 -12.03 5.61 -9.11
CA ILE A 111 -11.22 6.40 -10.04
C ILE A 111 -11.01 7.81 -9.47
N GLY A 112 -9.76 8.26 -9.46
CA GLY A 112 -9.42 9.63 -9.09
C GLY A 112 -9.77 10.03 -7.66
N CYS A 113 -9.80 9.07 -6.73
CA CYS A 113 -10.33 9.32 -5.39
C CYS A 113 -9.32 9.10 -4.25
N TYR A 114 -8.11 8.63 -4.54
CA TYR A 114 -7.15 8.30 -3.48
C TYR A 114 -6.12 9.40 -3.29
N ASP A 115 -5.81 9.66 -2.02
CA ASP A 115 -4.75 10.59 -1.62
C ASP A 115 -3.39 9.90 -1.60
N ILE A 116 -3.38 8.62 -1.29
CA ILE A 116 -2.16 7.80 -1.22
C ILE A 116 -2.47 6.42 -1.80
N ALA A 117 -1.56 5.90 -2.61
CA ALA A 117 -1.52 4.49 -2.96
C ALA A 117 -0.21 3.90 -2.48
N VAL A 118 -0.27 2.71 -1.92
CA VAL A 118 0.91 2.00 -1.43
C VAL A 118 0.92 0.58 -1.99
N ALA A 119 2.09 0.12 -2.41
CA ALA A 119 2.27 -1.23 -2.94
C ALA A 119 3.63 -1.78 -2.52
N ASN A 120 3.61 -2.80 -1.67
CA ASN A 120 4.82 -3.52 -1.26
C ASN A 120 4.82 -4.86 -1.99
N ILE A 121 5.19 -4.85 -3.26
CA ILE A 121 5.09 -5.98 -4.17
C ILE A 121 6.38 -6.13 -4.97
N LEU A 122 6.47 -7.18 -5.77
CA LEU A 122 7.67 -7.46 -6.57
C LEU A 122 7.88 -6.43 -7.68
N ALA A 123 9.15 -6.14 -8.00
CA ALA A 123 9.52 -5.14 -8.99
C ALA A 123 8.82 -5.31 -10.36
N PRO A 124 8.73 -6.51 -10.94
CA PRO A 124 8.02 -6.68 -12.21
C PRO A 124 6.55 -6.28 -12.13
N VAL A 125 5.92 -6.51 -10.98
CA VAL A 125 4.51 -6.13 -10.77
C VAL A 125 4.37 -4.63 -10.61
N ILE A 126 5.34 -3.97 -9.94
CA ILE A 126 5.36 -2.51 -9.82
C ILE A 126 5.46 -1.86 -11.20
N ILE A 127 6.29 -2.41 -12.08
CA ILE A 127 6.45 -1.89 -13.44
C ILE A 127 5.13 -1.96 -14.22
N MET A 128 4.36 -3.01 -14.04
CA MET A 128 3.03 -3.12 -14.64
C MET A 128 2.01 -2.18 -13.97
N LEU A 129 2.04 -2.12 -12.65
CA LEU A 129 1.09 -1.31 -11.88
C LEU A 129 1.25 0.18 -12.14
N GLN A 130 2.48 0.66 -12.32
CA GLN A 130 2.74 2.09 -12.47
C GLN A 130 1.99 2.71 -13.66
N GLY A 131 1.70 1.93 -14.69
CA GLY A 131 0.94 2.39 -15.85
C GLY A 131 -0.56 2.55 -15.58
N GLU A 132 -1.06 1.98 -14.49
CA GLU A 132 -2.48 1.98 -14.16
C GLU A 132 -2.81 2.78 -12.90
N ILE A 133 -1.81 2.99 -12.03
CA ILE A 133 -2.09 3.53 -10.68
C ILE A 133 -2.59 4.97 -10.71
N ALA A 134 -2.10 5.78 -11.63
CA ALA A 134 -2.44 7.19 -11.69
C ALA A 134 -3.94 7.44 -11.87
N LYS A 135 -4.65 6.53 -12.56
CA LYS A 135 -6.10 6.68 -12.77
C LYS A 135 -6.90 6.67 -11.47
N HIS A 136 -6.35 6.06 -10.42
CA HIS A 136 -7.00 5.94 -9.12
C HIS A 136 -6.68 7.11 -8.19
N LEU A 137 -5.64 7.86 -8.50
CA LEU A 137 -5.10 8.91 -7.64
C LEU A 137 -5.68 10.29 -7.97
N LYS A 138 -5.84 11.09 -6.93
CA LYS A 138 -6.14 12.52 -7.09
C LYS A 138 -4.90 13.24 -7.64
N PRO A 139 -5.05 14.39 -8.29
CA PRO A 139 -3.91 15.24 -8.63
C PRO A 139 -3.11 15.59 -7.37
N GLY A 140 -1.78 15.43 -7.43
CA GLY A 140 -0.92 15.68 -6.29
C GLY A 140 -0.85 14.57 -5.25
N ALA A 141 -1.54 13.46 -5.48
CA ALA A 141 -1.49 12.31 -4.59
C ALA A 141 -0.11 11.61 -4.65
N VAL A 142 0.16 10.76 -3.67
CA VAL A 142 1.45 10.10 -3.52
C VAL A 142 1.31 8.60 -3.78
N PHE A 143 2.23 8.05 -4.56
CA PHE A 143 2.35 6.61 -4.77
C PHE A 143 3.63 6.13 -4.08
N ILE A 144 3.47 5.24 -3.10
CA ILE A 144 4.56 4.67 -2.32
C ILE A 144 4.74 3.22 -2.73
N THR A 145 5.95 2.86 -3.13
CA THR A 145 6.24 1.48 -3.48
C THR A 145 7.56 1.03 -2.89
N SER A 146 7.67 -0.26 -2.63
CA SER A 146 8.82 -0.88 -2.01
C SER A 146 8.91 -2.34 -2.49
N GLY A 147 9.79 -3.14 -1.88
CA GLY A 147 9.99 -4.52 -2.31
C GLY A 147 10.95 -4.65 -3.48
N ILE A 148 11.66 -3.56 -3.81
CA ILE A 148 12.57 -3.52 -4.95
C ILE A 148 13.96 -3.94 -4.48
N ILE A 149 14.48 -5.00 -5.06
CA ILE A 149 15.88 -5.40 -4.81
C ILE A 149 16.81 -4.59 -5.72
N ASN A 150 18.05 -4.40 -5.29
CA ASN A 150 19.02 -3.53 -5.99
C ASN A 150 19.16 -3.82 -7.47
N THR A 151 19.11 -5.09 -7.87
CA THR A 151 19.25 -5.49 -9.27
C THR A 151 18.06 -5.06 -10.14
N LYS A 152 16.93 -4.74 -9.55
CA LYS A 152 15.72 -4.34 -10.27
C LYS A 152 15.40 -2.85 -10.14
N GLU A 153 16.16 -2.14 -9.32
CA GLU A 153 15.91 -0.73 -9.04
C GLU A 153 15.93 0.13 -10.29
N GLN A 154 16.91 -0.08 -11.14
CA GLN A 154 17.06 0.71 -12.36
C GLN A 154 15.86 0.55 -13.30
N ALA A 155 15.38 -0.68 -13.47
CA ALA A 155 14.23 -0.95 -14.34
C ALA A 155 12.96 -0.27 -13.82
N VAL A 156 12.75 -0.29 -12.50
CA VAL A 156 11.61 0.39 -11.88
C VAL A 156 11.72 1.90 -12.05
N LYS A 157 12.89 2.46 -11.79
CA LYS A 157 13.11 3.92 -11.96
C LYS A 157 12.89 4.37 -13.39
N GLU A 158 13.36 3.59 -14.36
CA GLU A 158 13.16 3.89 -15.78
C GLU A 158 11.67 3.86 -16.16
N ALA A 159 10.93 2.87 -15.65
CA ALA A 159 9.51 2.76 -15.91
C ALA A 159 8.76 3.96 -15.32
N LEU A 160 9.06 4.33 -14.08
CA LEU A 160 8.44 5.48 -13.43
C LEU A 160 8.81 6.80 -14.11
N ALA A 161 10.08 6.95 -14.49
CA ALA A 161 10.55 8.18 -15.14
C ALA A 161 9.94 8.38 -16.53
N SER A 162 9.60 7.28 -17.21
CA SER A 162 8.98 7.35 -18.54
C SER A 162 7.48 7.60 -18.49
N ASN A 163 6.87 7.56 -17.29
CA ASN A 163 5.43 7.79 -17.11
C ASN A 163 5.17 9.27 -16.86
N PRO A 164 4.55 10.01 -17.81
CA PRO A 164 4.33 11.45 -17.65
C PRO A 164 3.36 11.81 -16.53
N GLU A 165 2.59 10.84 -16.04
CA GLU A 165 1.63 11.06 -14.96
C GLU A 165 2.25 10.95 -13.57
N LEU A 166 3.50 10.46 -13.47
CA LEU A 166 4.20 10.24 -12.21
C LEU A 166 5.54 10.97 -12.19
N GLU A 167 5.94 11.43 -11.02
CA GLU A 167 7.24 12.04 -10.79
C GLU A 167 7.90 11.37 -9.58
N ILE A 168 9.16 10.98 -9.71
CA ILE A 168 9.91 10.43 -8.58
C ILE A 168 10.38 11.59 -7.72
N ILE A 169 9.84 11.70 -6.51
CA ILE A 169 10.18 12.79 -5.58
C ILE A 169 11.14 12.35 -4.48
N GLU A 170 11.23 11.05 -4.21
CA GLU A 170 12.09 10.54 -3.15
C GLU A 170 12.41 9.07 -3.36
N THR A 171 13.67 8.71 -3.08
CA THR A 171 14.11 7.31 -3.06
C THR A 171 14.82 7.07 -1.74
N THR A 172 14.40 6.04 -0.99
CA THR A 172 15.00 5.69 0.29
C THR A 172 15.49 4.25 0.28
N TYR A 173 16.51 3.99 1.06
CA TYR A 173 17.15 2.69 1.17
C TYR A 173 17.25 2.29 2.62
N GLN A 174 17.25 0.98 2.85
CA GLN A 174 17.53 0.42 4.17
C GLN A 174 18.66 -0.60 4.02
N GLY A 175 19.63 -0.48 4.86
CA GLY A 175 20.76 -1.43 4.84
C GLY A 175 22.09 -0.80 4.96
#